data_e09e8787005fec956e36abf20f7f554b
#
_entry.id   e09e8787005fec956e36abf20f7f554b
#
_cell.length_a   1.000
_cell.length_b   1.000
_cell.length_c   1.000
_cell.angle_alpha   90.00
_cell.angle_beta   90.00
_cell.angle_gamma   90.00
#
_symmetry.space_group_name_H-M   'P 1'
#
loop_
_entity.id
_entity.type
_entity.pdbx_description
1 polymer ?
#
loop_
_entity_poly.entity_id
_entity_poly.type
_entity_poly.pdbx_seq_one_letter_code
_entity_poly.pdbx_strand_id
1 'polypeptide(L)'
;MTTNPPRAREHSLDRATGLLTELSTAARLRPAAMYQRLGYLCAAALIASGLIHVVVYLVDGGPWEGPLSWRKPIVFGLSFGITLATVAWILTFLRVRTATAWVVVGVLSATSVGEVSLITMQTWRGVASHFNESTPFDAAVFSTMGMLVGLVGLVTVFVTVRSFFAQDAPSSLAWAIRAGLVLMIVSQAVGVQMIVEGGNTFGAAGALKVPHAVTLHAVQVLPAQAVLLSLSDLSERRRLRTVGVGALGYALLIAATMLQTYDGRGPLDPGLASSVTAVMGLVLLTWSAVRSIGGLSARGRRRHEVLVAGGGSEVS
;
A
#
# COMPACT_ATOMS: atom_id res chain seq x y z
N MET A 1 -22.52 10.70 -46.02
CA MET A 1 -22.34 10.80 -44.57
C MET A 1 -21.31 9.76 -44.15
N THR A 2 -20.07 10.16 -44.01
CA THR A 2 -18.95 9.27 -43.61
C THR A 2 -18.48 9.75 -42.25
N THR A 3 -18.88 9.03 -41.22
CA THR A 3 -18.45 9.23 -39.84
C THR A 3 -17.02 8.70 -39.67
N ASN A 4 -16.08 9.57 -39.39
CA ASN A 4 -14.69 9.24 -39.14
C ASN A 4 -14.37 9.28 -37.61
N PRO A 5 -14.54 8.16 -36.85
CA PRO A 5 -14.13 8.09 -35.47
C PRO A 5 -12.93 7.18 -35.13
N PRO A 6 -12.16 6.55 -36.07
CA PRO A 6 -11.08 5.65 -35.63
C PRO A 6 -9.83 6.37 -35.10
N ARG A 7 -9.41 7.48 -35.72
CA ARG A 7 -8.12 8.14 -35.40
C ARG A 7 -7.99 8.69 -33.96
N ALA A 8 -9.07 9.20 -33.38
CA ALA A 8 -9.04 9.73 -32.02
C ALA A 8 -8.87 8.62 -30.95
N ARG A 9 -9.42 7.43 -31.21
CA ARG A 9 -9.31 6.26 -30.33
C ARG A 9 -7.92 5.63 -30.39
N GLU A 10 -7.33 5.51 -31.59
CA GLU A 10 -5.96 4.99 -31.78
C GLU A 10 -4.95 5.90 -31.10
N HIS A 11 -5.02 7.22 -31.26
CA HIS A 11 -4.15 8.18 -30.55
C HIS A 11 -4.32 8.16 -29.02
N SER A 12 -5.50 7.84 -28.50
CA SER A 12 -5.69 7.71 -27.06
C SER A 12 -5.07 6.43 -26.49
N LEU A 13 -5.14 5.33 -27.24
CA LEU A 13 -4.54 4.04 -26.88
C LEU A 13 -3.02 4.12 -26.94
N ASP A 14 -2.46 4.73 -27.98
CA ASP A 14 -1.00 4.91 -28.12
C ASP A 14 -0.43 5.79 -26.99
N ARG A 15 -1.16 6.85 -26.60
CA ARG A 15 -0.78 7.68 -25.44
C ARG A 15 -0.81 6.90 -24.13
N ALA A 16 -1.85 6.12 -23.91
CA ALA A 16 -1.97 5.29 -22.71
C ALA A 16 -0.85 4.23 -22.64
N THR A 17 -0.55 3.59 -23.77
CA THR A 17 0.51 2.58 -23.88
C THR A 17 1.90 3.21 -23.65
N GLY A 18 2.16 4.39 -24.20
CA GLY A 18 3.39 5.14 -23.98
C GLY A 18 3.58 5.55 -22.50
N LEU A 19 2.52 6.03 -21.86
CA LEU A 19 2.53 6.40 -20.44
C LEU A 19 2.77 5.18 -19.54
N LEU A 20 2.13 4.04 -19.85
CA LEU A 20 2.31 2.79 -19.10
C LEU A 20 3.74 2.26 -19.25
N THR A 21 4.34 2.38 -20.42
CA THR A 21 5.73 1.98 -20.65
C THR A 21 6.70 2.86 -19.87
N GLU A 22 6.49 4.17 -19.84
CA GLU A 22 7.30 5.09 -19.06
C GLU A 22 7.14 4.85 -17.54
N LEU A 23 5.91 4.64 -17.06
CA LEU A 23 5.62 4.25 -15.69
C LEU A 23 6.37 2.95 -15.32
N SER A 24 6.25 1.94 -16.15
CA SER A 24 6.89 0.65 -15.96
C SER A 24 8.42 0.78 -15.87
N THR A 25 9.02 1.65 -16.69
CA THR A 25 10.45 1.89 -16.70
C THR A 25 10.89 2.73 -15.51
N ALA A 26 10.20 3.83 -15.22
CA ALA A 26 10.52 4.72 -14.10
C ALA A 26 10.34 4.03 -12.74
N ALA A 27 9.31 3.22 -12.61
CA ALA A 27 9.01 2.46 -11.41
C ALA A 27 9.73 1.11 -11.32
N ARG A 28 10.51 0.71 -12.34
CA ARG A 28 11.15 -0.61 -12.41
C ARG A 28 10.15 -1.74 -12.10
N LEU A 29 8.95 -1.69 -12.69
CA LEU A 29 7.87 -2.65 -12.41
C LEU A 29 8.13 -4.06 -12.97
N ARG A 30 9.06 -4.20 -13.94
CA ARG A 30 9.43 -5.51 -14.48
C ARG A 30 10.30 -6.25 -13.46
N PRO A 31 9.92 -7.48 -13.06
CA PRO A 31 10.71 -8.25 -12.12
C PRO A 31 12.07 -8.59 -12.76
N ALA A 32 13.15 -8.03 -12.19
CA ALA A 32 14.50 -8.26 -12.66
C ALA A 32 15.06 -9.60 -12.16
N ALA A 33 14.58 -10.12 -11.03
CA ALA A 33 15.10 -11.30 -10.37
C ALA A 33 14.01 -12.34 -10.05
N MET A 34 14.42 -13.60 -9.93
CA MET A 34 13.49 -14.73 -9.67
C MET A 34 12.78 -14.60 -8.31
N TYR A 35 13.45 -14.08 -7.27
CA TYR A 35 12.82 -13.85 -5.97
C TYR A 35 11.65 -12.86 -6.06
N GLN A 36 11.74 -11.85 -6.94
CA GLN A 36 10.64 -10.91 -7.16
C GLN A 36 9.46 -11.57 -7.85
N ARG A 37 9.73 -12.47 -8.82
CA ARG A 37 8.68 -13.24 -9.49
C ARG A 37 7.91 -14.09 -8.50
N LEU A 38 8.61 -14.78 -7.60
CA LEU A 38 7.98 -15.52 -6.50
C LEU A 38 7.11 -14.60 -5.65
N GLY A 39 7.65 -13.47 -5.19
CA GLY A 39 6.91 -12.49 -4.38
C GLY A 39 5.65 -11.98 -5.09
N TYR A 40 5.74 -11.65 -6.37
CA TYR A 40 4.58 -11.18 -7.15
C TYR A 40 3.55 -12.28 -7.42
N LEU A 41 3.97 -13.53 -7.64
CA LEU A 41 3.05 -14.66 -7.77
C LEU A 41 2.28 -14.93 -6.47
N CYS A 42 2.98 -14.97 -5.34
CA CYS A 42 2.33 -15.11 -4.04
C CYS A 42 1.39 -13.91 -3.74
N ALA A 43 1.84 -12.69 -4.04
CA ALA A 43 1.02 -11.49 -3.90
C ALA A 43 -0.26 -11.55 -4.75
N ALA A 44 -0.14 -11.97 -6.01
CA ALA A 44 -1.29 -12.14 -6.90
C ALA A 44 -2.27 -13.21 -6.39
N ALA A 45 -1.75 -14.33 -5.87
CA ALA A 45 -2.58 -15.39 -5.28
C ALA A 45 -3.33 -14.89 -4.03
N LEU A 46 -2.67 -14.10 -3.17
CA LEU A 46 -3.29 -13.49 -1.99
C LEU A 46 -4.37 -12.49 -2.36
N ILE A 47 -4.11 -11.62 -3.35
CA ILE A 47 -5.10 -10.65 -3.86
C ILE A 47 -6.28 -11.40 -4.48
N ALA A 48 -6.02 -12.43 -5.29
CA ALA A 48 -7.07 -13.25 -5.88
C ALA A 48 -7.93 -13.93 -4.81
N SER A 49 -7.31 -14.48 -3.74
CA SER A 49 -8.03 -15.01 -2.59
C SER A 49 -8.93 -13.95 -1.95
N GLY A 50 -8.41 -12.75 -1.70
CA GLY A 50 -9.21 -11.64 -1.17
C GLY A 50 -10.40 -11.30 -2.07
N LEU A 51 -10.20 -11.20 -3.39
CA LEU A 51 -11.26 -10.91 -4.36
C LEU A 51 -12.31 -12.03 -4.45
N ILE A 52 -11.90 -13.30 -4.37
CA ILE A 52 -12.83 -14.44 -4.30
C ILE A 52 -13.74 -14.30 -3.07
N HIS A 53 -13.18 -13.94 -1.91
CA HIS A 53 -13.98 -13.75 -0.69
C HIS A 53 -14.89 -12.52 -0.75
N VAL A 54 -14.62 -11.52 -1.62
CA VAL A 54 -15.63 -10.48 -1.92
C VAL A 54 -16.85 -11.11 -2.58
N VAL A 55 -16.65 -12.02 -3.55
CA VAL A 55 -17.76 -12.73 -4.21
C VAL A 55 -18.52 -13.60 -3.20
N VAL A 56 -17.78 -14.35 -2.35
CA VAL A 56 -18.38 -15.14 -1.28
C VAL A 56 -19.26 -14.26 -0.37
N TYR A 57 -18.73 -13.10 0.06
CA TYR A 57 -19.49 -12.17 0.89
C TYR A 57 -20.76 -11.65 0.21
N LEU A 58 -20.70 -11.37 -1.08
CA LEU A 58 -21.85 -10.87 -1.86
C LEU A 58 -22.95 -11.94 -2.03
N VAL A 59 -22.56 -13.23 -2.04
CA VAL A 59 -23.49 -14.37 -2.20
C VAL A 59 -24.02 -14.86 -0.86
N ASP A 60 -23.14 -15.06 0.12
CA ASP A 60 -23.45 -15.62 1.43
C ASP A 60 -24.01 -14.56 2.40
N GLY A 61 -23.62 -13.31 2.22
CA GLY A 61 -24.01 -12.20 3.09
C GLY A 61 -23.31 -12.27 4.46
N GLY A 62 -24.05 -11.84 5.49
CA GLY A 62 -23.58 -11.85 6.87
C GLY A 62 -22.98 -10.54 7.35
N PRO A 63 -22.53 -10.46 8.61
CA PRO A 63 -22.03 -9.22 9.19
C PRO A 63 -20.67 -8.82 8.60
N TRP A 64 -20.52 -7.55 8.27
CA TRP A 64 -19.22 -6.98 7.87
C TRP A 64 -18.26 -6.84 9.06
N GLU A 65 -18.79 -6.56 10.25
CA GLU A 65 -18.03 -6.40 11.49
C GLU A 65 -18.20 -7.61 12.42
N GLY A 66 -17.31 -7.73 13.39
CA GLY A 66 -17.35 -8.76 14.41
C GLY A 66 -16.23 -9.79 14.29
N PRO A 67 -16.17 -10.74 15.23
CA PRO A 67 -15.13 -11.76 15.28
C PRO A 67 -15.21 -12.76 14.12
N LEU A 68 -16.43 -13.02 13.64
CA LEU A 68 -16.71 -13.89 12.50
C LEU A 68 -17.27 -13.03 11.35
N SER A 69 -16.47 -12.72 10.35
CA SER A 69 -16.90 -11.95 9.18
C SER A 69 -16.04 -12.26 7.96
N TRP A 70 -16.63 -12.27 6.78
CA TRP A 70 -15.94 -12.40 5.50
C TRP A 70 -14.97 -11.23 5.21
N ARG A 71 -15.15 -10.10 5.90
CA ARG A 71 -14.22 -8.97 5.82
C ARG A 71 -12.78 -9.38 6.12
N LYS A 72 -12.54 -10.31 7.06
CA LYS A 72 -11.18 -10.69 7.45
C LYS A 72 -10.41 -11.34 6.28
N PRO A 73 -10.84 -12.45 5.66
CA PRO A 73 -10.12 -13.02 4.52
C PRO A 73 -10.02 -12.04 3.34
N ILE A 74 -11.01 -11.17 3.12
CA ILE A 74 -10.96 -10.10 2.10
C ILE A 74 -9.82 -9.14 2.39
N VAL A 75 -9.87 -8.47 3.55
CA VAL A 75 -8.93 -7.38 3.88
C VAL A 75 -7.50 -7.91 4.06
N PHE A 76 -7.34 -9.05 4.71
CA PHE A 76 -6.01 -9.65 4.91
C PHE A 76 -5.42 -10.14 3.58
N GLY A 77 -6.20 -10.80 2.72
CA GLY A 77 -5.73 -11.21 1.40
C GLY A 77 -5.25 -10.04 0.55
N LEU A 78 -6.04 -8.97 0.47
CA LEU A 78 -5.67 -7.76 -0.27
C LEU A 78 -4.46 -7.06 0.37
N SER A 79 -4.47 -6.83 1.68
CA SER A 79 -3.42 -6.09 2.39
C SER A 79 -2.07 -6.80 2.36
N PHE A 80 -2.03 -8.10 2.70
CA PHE A 80 -0.78 -8.88 2.62
C PHE A 80 -0.27 -9.00 1.19
N GLY A 81 -1.17 -9.21 0.21
CA GLY A 81 -0.79 -9.28 -1.19
C GLY A 81 -0.15 -7.98 -1.69
N ILE A 82 -0.80 -6.83 -1.46
CA ILE A 82 -0.26 -5.53 -1.86
C ILE A 82 1.05 -5.23 -1.11
N THR A 83 1.14 -5.56 0.19
CA THR A 83 2.34 -5.33 0.99
C THR A 83 3.52 -6.19 0.52
N LEU A 84 3.30 -7.48 0.25
CA LEU A 84 4.32 -8.37 -0.28
C LEU A 84 4.83 -7.88 -1.65
N ALA A 85 3.92 -7.50 -2.56
CA ALA A 85 4.30 -6.92 -3.85
C ALA A 85 5.13 -5.64 -3.67
N THR A 86 4.74 -4.77 -2.74
CA THR A 86 5.44 -3.51 -2.47
C THR A 86 6.84 -3.76 -1.92
N VAL A 87 7.01 -4.66 -0.95
CA VAL A 87 8.33 -4.96 -0.39
C VAL A 87 9.23 -5.65 -1.43
N ALA A 88 8.71 -6.60 -2.22
CA ALA A 88 9.45 -7.22 -3.31
C ALA A 88 9.91 -6.18 -4.35
N TRP A 89 9.07 -5.17 -4.62
CA TRP A 89 9.41 -4.04 -5.48
C TRP A 89 10.46 -3.10 -4.84
N ILE A 90 10.32 -2.74 -3.55
CA ILE A 90 11.27 -1.89 -2.83
C ILE A 90 12.68 -2.48 -2.89
N LEU A 91 12.83 -3.81 -2.82
CA LEU A 91 14.13 -4.48 -2.90
C LEU A 91 14.87 -4.21 -4.22
N THR A 92 14.20 -3.78 -5.29
CA THR A 92 14.88 -3.35 -6.54
C THR A 92 15.74 -2.11 -6.36
N PHE A 93 15.46 -1.31 -5.35
CA PHE A 93 16.16 -0.07 -5.04
C PHE A 93 17.17 -0.22 -3.91
N LEU A 94 17.17 -1.35 -3.19
CA LEU A 94 18.08 -1.59 -2.09
C LEU A 94 19.29 -2.42 -2.55
N ARG A 95 20.49 -2.00 -2.15
CA ARG A 95 21.71 -2.79 -2.39
C ARG A 95 21.81 -3.93 -1.37
N VAL A 96 21.17 -5.04 -1.68
CA VAL A 96 21.21 -6.27 -0.89
C VAL A 96 21.76 -7.44 -1.72
N ARG A 97 22.42 -8.41 -1.04
CA ARG A 97 22.84 -9.64 -1.72
C ARG A 97 21.63 -10.44 -2.17
N THR A 98 21.75 -11.13 -3.29
CA THR A 98 20.65 -11.97 -3.84
C THR A 98 20.14 -13.00 -2.81
N ALA A 99 21.02 -13.62 -2.04
CA ALA A 99 20.62 -14.54 -0.98
C ALA A 99 19.76 -13.85 0.10
N THR A 100 20.12 -12.63 0.51
CA THR A 100 19.33 -11.84 1.47
C THR A 100 17.95 -11.48 0.89
N ALA A 101 17.90 -11.11 -0.39
CA ALA A 101 16.64 -10.82 -1.06
C ALA A 101 15.73 -12.06 -1.13
N TRP A 102 16.28 -13.25 -1.39
CA TRP A 102 15.55 -14.51 -1.33
C TRP A 102 15.00 -14.81 0.07
N VAL A 103 15.80 -14.59 1.12
CA VAL A 103 15.34 -14.78 2.51
C VAL A 103 14.19 -13.81 2.83
N VAL A 104 14.36 -12.52 2.51
CA VAL A 104 13.32 -11.50 2.76
C VAL A 104 12.01 -11.86 2.06
N VAL A 105 12.05 -12.10 0.75
CA VAL A 105 10.84 -12.40 -0.03
C VAL A 105 10.28 -13.76 0.33
N GLY A 106 11.13 -14.76 0.56
CA GLY A 106 10.71 -16.12 0.95
C GLY A 106 9.98 -16.13 2.29
N VAL A 107 10.55 -15.46 3.31
CA VAL A 107 9.91 -15.35 4.63
C VAL A 107 8.60 -14.58 4.52
N LEU A 108 8.58 -13.40 3.86
CA LEU A 108 7.35 -12.64 3.69
C LEU A 108 6.28 -13.42 2.92
N SER A 109 6.66 -14.15 1.87
CA SER A 109 5.70 -14.97 1.10
C SER A 109 5.12 -16.08 1.98
N ALA A 110 5.97 -16.83 2.67
CA ALA A 110 5.53 -17.94 3.52
C ALA A 110 4.63 -17.47 4.67
N THR A 111 5.03 -16.39 5.36
CA THR A 111 4.26 -15.83 6.48
C THR A 111 2.93 -15.23 6.00
N SER A 112 2.92 -14.48 4.89
CA SER A 112 1.70 -13.88 4.34
C SER A 112 0.70 -14.94 3.88
N VAL A 113 1.18 -15.98 3.16
CA VAL A 113 0.33 -17.09 2.72
C VAL A 113 -0.17 -17.88 3.92
N GLY A 114 0.69 -18.19 4.89
CA GLY A 114 0.30 -18.88 6.12
C GLY A 114 -0.77 -18.13 6.89
N GLU A 115 -0.57 -16.84 7.14
CA GLU A 115 -1.51 -15.98 7.87
C GLU A 115 -2.89 -15.94 7.19
N VAL A 116 -2.93 -15.62 5.90
CA VAL A 116 -4.20 -15.52 5.16
C VAL A 116 -4.88 -16.89 5.07
N SER A 117 -4.12 -17.99 4.93
CA SER A 117 -4.68 -19.34 4.91
C SER A 117 -5.33 -19.71 6.25
N LEU A 118 -4.67 -19.39 7.38
CA LEU A 118 -5.23 -19.66 8.71
C LEU A 118 -6.48 -18.82 8.99
N ILE A 119 -6.47 -17.55 8.61
CA ILE A 119 -7.65 -16.66 8.71
C ILE A 119 -8.80 -17.22 7.87
N THR A 120 -8.54 -17.60 6.63
CA THR A 120 -9.51 -18.16 5.71
C THR A 120 -10.09 -19.45 6.26
N MET A 121 -9.23 -20.38 6.68
CA MET A 121 -9.64 -21.64 7.29
C MET A 121 -10.58 -21.43 8.49
N GLN A 122 -10.23 -20.55 9.42
CA GLN A 122 -11.07 -20.27 10.59
C GLN A 122 -12.42 -19.66 10.19
N THR A 123 -12.42 -18.73 9.21
CA THR A 123 -13.66 -18.13 8.73
C THR A 123 -14.59 -19.19 8.10
N TRP A 124 -14.05 -20.08 7.27
CA TRP A 124 -14.83 -21.19 6.68
C TRP A 124 -15.29 -22.24 7.72
N ARG A 125 -14.57 -22.40 8.82
CA ARG A 125 -15.00 -23.22 9.97
C ARG A 125 -16.12 -22.55 10.80
N GLY A 126 -16.48 -21.31 10.52
CA GLY A 126 -17.47 -20.56 11.29
C GLY A 126 -16.99 -20.16 12.69
N VAL A 127 -15.67 -19.96 12.88
CA VAL A 127 -15.08 -19.57 14.16
C VAL A 127 -14.16 -18.37 14.00
N ALA A 128 -13.94 -17.62 15.09
CA ALA A 128 -13.04 -16.48 15.09
C ALA A 128 -11.60 -16.93 14.79
N SER A 129 -10.89 -16.16 13.96
CA SER A 129 -9.48 -16.44 13.65
C SER A 129 -8.51 -15.84 14.68
N HIS A 130 -8.81 -14.68 15.25
CA HIS A 130 -7.97 -13.99 16.21
C HIS A 130 -8.64 -14.02 17.59
N PHE A 131 -7.81 -14.03 18.64
CA PHE A 131 -8.25 -14.00 20.03
C PHE A 131 -9.20 -15.16 20.36
N ASN A 132 -9.04 -16.28 19.69
CA ASN A 132 -9.87 -17.47 19.87
C ASN A 132 -9.05 -18.58 20.55
N GLU A 133 -9.35 -18.82 21.80
CA GLU A 133 -8.76 -19.86 22.65
C GLU A 133 -9.80 -20.88 23.09
N SER A 134 -10.94 -20.95 22.38
CA SER A 134 -12.08 -21.83 22.79
C SER A 134 -11.76 -23.31 22.72
N THR A 135 -10.79 -23.71 21.88
CA THR A 135 -10.26 -25.06 21.81
C THR A 135 -8.73 -25.04 21.73
N PRO A 136 -8.02 -26.16 22.11
CA PRO A 136 -6.57 -26.23 21.95
C PRO A 136 -6.11 -26.01 20.51
N PHE A 137 -6.90 -26.42 19.51
CA PHE A 137 -6.60 -26.20 18.10
C PHE A 137 -6.71 -24.71 17.74
N ASP A 138 -7.77 -24.01 18.17
CA ASP A 138 -7.95 -22.60 17.87
C ASP A 138 -6.89 -21.73 18.57
N ALA A 139 -6.51 -22.06 19.80
CA ALA A 139 -5.40 -21.44 20.50
C ALA A 139 -4.06 -21.63 19.77
N ALA A 140 -3.80 -22.84 19.24
CA ALA A 140 -2.61 -23.11 18.45
C ALA A 140 -2.60 -22.32 17.13
N VAL A 141 -3.75 -22.19 16.45
CA VAL A 141 -3.89 -21.36 15.25
C VAL A 141 -3.58 -19.90 15.57
N PHE A 142 -4.18 -19.34 16.63
CA PHE A 142 -3.96 -17.95 17.02
C PHE A 142 -2.49 -17.70 17.41
N SER A 143 -1.87 -18.59 18.17
CA SER A 143 -0.44 -18.49 18.53
C SER A 143 0.47 -18.57 17.29
N THR A 144 0.16 -19.46 16.33
CA THR A 144 0.90 -19.56 15.06
C THR A 144 0.81 -18.26 14.28
N MET A 145 -0.38 -17.67 14.16
CA MET A 145 -0.59 -16.37 13.50
C MET A 145 0.25 -15.27 14.16
N GLY A 146 0.29 -15.23 15.50
CA GLY A 146 1.14 -14.29 16.23
C GLY A 146 2.64 -14.44 15.89
N MET A 147 3.13 -15.67 15.74
CA MET A 147 4.52 -15.93 15.31
C MET A 147 4.76 -15.48 13.87
N LEU A 148 3.83 -15.75 12.95
CA LEU A 148 3.93 -15.35 11.55
C LEU A 148 4.01 -13.81 11.41
N VAL A 149 3.15 -13.09 12.12
CA VAL A 149 3.16 -11.61 12.14
C VAL A 149 4.44 -11.07 12.80
N GLY A 150 4.97 -11.74 13.84
CA GLY A 150 6.26 -11.42 14.43
C GLY A 150 7.41 -11.49 13.40
N LEU A 151 7.42 -12.54 12.56
CA LEU A 151 8.40 -12.67 11.46
C LEU A 151 8.23 -11.55 10.40
N VAL A 152 6.99 -11.19 10.05
CA VAL A 152 6.72 -10.02 9.19
C VAL A 152 7.31 -8.75 9.80
N GLY A 153 7.14 -8.56 11.10
CA GLY A 153 7.72 -7.43 11.85
C GLY A 153 9.25 -7.39 11.75
N LEU A 154 9.92 -8.51 12.00
CA LEU A 154 11.39 -8.61 11.89
C LEU A 154 11.89 -8.29 10.49
N VAL A 155 11.25 -8.81 9.44
CA VAL A 155 11.60 -8.51 8.06
C VAL A 155 11.36 -7.02 7.75
N THR A 156 10.26 -6.45 8.22
CA THR A 156 9.96 -5.02 8.05
C THR A 156 11.05 -4.14 8.69
N VAL A 157 11.46 -4.44 9.91
CA VAL A 157 12.56 -3.73 10.59
C VAL A 157 13.86 -3.87 9.78
N PHE A 158 14.20 -5.09 9.34
CA PHE A 158 15.40 -5.32 8.53
C PHE A 158 15.39 -4.48 7.24
N VAL A 159 14.30 -4.52 6.46
CA VAL A 159 14.16 -3.77 5.20
C VAL A 159 14.21 -2.26 5.47
N THR A 160 13.57 -1.79 6.56
CA THR A 160 13.61 -0.39 6.97
C THR A 160 15.04 0.05 7.27
N VAL A 161 15.75 -0.66 8.12
CA VAL A 161 17.15 -0.36 8.46
C VAL A 161 18.01 -0.33 7.19
N ARG A 162 17.90 -1.36 6.32
CA ARG A 162 18.63 -1.42 5.05
C ARG A 162 18.34 -0.25 4.13
N SER A 163 17.13 0.30 4.14
CA SER A 163 16.75 1.45 3.32
C SER A 163 17.53 2.73 3.63
N PHE A 164 18.11 2.85 4.83
CA PHE A 164 18.89 4.03 5.23
C PHE A 164 20.34 4.00 4.75
N PHE A 165 20.90 2.82 4.41
CA PHE A 165 22.32 2.70 4.08
C PHE A 165 22.61 2.87 2.60
N ALA A 166 21.98 2.10 1.72
CA ALA A 166 22.30 2.15 0.30
C ALA A 166 21.07 1.93 -0.56
N GLN A 167 20.72 2.93 -1.37
CA GLN A 167 19.61 2.90 -2.31
C GLN A 167 20.04 3.41 -3.69
N ASP A 168 19.52 2.75 -4.73
CA ASP A 168 19.65 3.16 -6.14
C ASP A 168 18.34 3.81 -6.64
N ALA A 169 17.78 4.72 -5.84
CA ALA A 169 16.56 5.45 -6.15
C ALA A 169 16.81 6.96 -6.17
N PRO A 170 16.06 7.73 -6.98
CA PRO A 170 16.02 9.19 -6.86
C PRO A 170 15.69 9.64 -5.44
N SER A 171 16.19 10.79 -5.02
CA SER A 171 16.06 11.27 -3.62
C SER A 171 14.62 11.34 -3.14
N SER A 172 13.67 11.75 -4.00
CA SER A 172 12.24 11.80 -3.68
C SER A 172 11.66 10.41 -3.42
N LEU A 173 12.00 9.42 -4.23
CA LEU A 173 11.56 8.04 -4.06
C LEU A 173 12.25 7.37 -2.87
N ALA A 174 13.56 7.59 -2.70
CA ALA A 174 14.32 7.07 -1.56
C ALA A 174 13.74 7.57 -0.22
N TRP A 175 13.39 8.85 -0.16
CA TRP A 175 12.76 9.44 1.02
C TRP A 175 11.36 8.85 1.27
N ALA A 176 10.54 8.73 0.22
CA ALA A 176 9.20 8.16 0.30
C ALA A 176 9.21 6.69 0.79
N ILE A 177 10.14 5.88 0.29
CA ILE A 177 10.34 4.49 0.73
C ILE A 177 10.69 4.45 2.23
N ARG A 178 11.65 5.27 2.68
CA ARG A 178 12.05 5.33 4.09
C ARG A 178 10.90 5.74 4.99
N ALA A 179 10.20 6.83 4.63
CA ALA A 179 9.05 7.31 5.39
C ALA A 179 7.94 6.26 5.48
N GLY A 180 7.60 5.62 4.36
CA GLY A 180 6.60 4.55 4.32
C GLY A 180 6.97 3.34 5.18
N LEU A 181 8.24 2.89 5.11
CA LEU A 181 8.74 1.77 5.92
C LEU A 181 8.78 2.09 7.42
N VAL A 182 9.18 3.30 7.81
CA VAL A 182 9.14 3.75 9.22
C VAL A 182 7.71 3.75 9.74
N LEU A 183 6.76 4.29 8.97
CA LEU A 183 5.35 4.27 9.33
C LEU A 183 4.80 2.84 9.40
N MET A 184 5.26 1.93 8.55
CA MET A 184 4.89 0.52 8.65
C MET A 184 5.36 -0.12 9.98
N ILE A 185 6.52 0.28 10.54
CA ILE A 185 6.94 -0.15 11.89
C ILE A 185 5.98 0.43 12.95
N VAL A 186 5.58 1.69 12.83
CA VAL A 186 4.60 2.30 13.75
C VAL A 186 3.27 1.52 13.71
N SER A 187 2.83 1.11 12.52
CA SER A 187 1.66 0.24 12.36
C SER A 187 1.81 -1.08 13.11
N GLN A 188 3.00 -1.72 13.03
CA GLN A 188 3.27 -2.97 13.76
C GLN A 188 3.13 -2.76 15.28
N ALA A 189 3.59 -1.62 15.82
CA ALA A 189 3.43 -1.30 17.24
C ALA A 189 1.95 -1.21 17.63
N VAL A 190 1.09 -0.60 16.80
CA VAL A 190 -0.37 -0.59 17.04
C VAL A 190 -0.94 -2.02 16.94
N GLY A 191 -0.41 -2.86 16.05
CA GLY A 191 -0.76 -4.27 15.95
C GLY A 191 -0.43 -5.05 17.23
N VAL A 192 0.75 -4.83 17.81
CA VAL A 192 1.14 -5.40 19.10
C VAL A 192 0.21 -4.93 20.22
N GLN A 193 -0.19 -3.65 20.21
CA GLN A 193 -1.14 -3.13 21.19
C GLN A 193 -2.49 -3.86 21.10
N MET A 194 -3.00 -4.18 19.91
CA MET A 194 -4.21 -4.99 19.76
C MET A 194 -4.09 -6.36 20.45
N ILE A 195 -2.90 -6.97 20.44
CA ILE A 195 -2.65 -8.23 21.13
C ILE A 195 -2.69 -8.02 22.65
N VAL A 196 -2.07 -6.94 23.15
CA VAL A 196 -2.05 -6.61 24.59
C VAL A 196 -3.46 -6.30 25.12
N GLU A 197 -4.28 -5.59 24.33
CA GLU A 197 -5.67 -5.26 24.66
C GLU A 197 -6.62 -6.49 24.51
N GLY A 198 -6.13 -7.62 23.99
CA GLY A 198 -6.96 -8.79 23.71
C GLY A 198 -8.03 -8.55 22.64
N GLY A 199 -7.86 -7.51 21.81
CA GLY A 199 -8.83 -7.11 20.80
C GLY A 199 -8.45 -5.85 20.04
N ASN A 200 -9.36 -5.35 19.24
CA ASN A 200 -9.13 -4.17 18.41
C ASN A 200 -9.84 -2.90 18.91
N THR A 201 -10.33 -2.92 20.17
CA THR A 201 -11.02 -1.80 20.80
C THR A 201 -10.15 -1.24 21.91
N PHE A 202 -9.98 0.08 21.94
CA PHE A 202 -9.29 0.82 23.00
C PHE A 202 -10.31 1.70 23.73
N GLY A 203 -10.31 1.65 25.07
CA GLY A 203 -11.28 2.38 25.87
C GLY A 203 -12.73 1.99 25.52
N ALA A 204 -13.62 2.98 25.45
CA ALA A 204 -15.05 2.74 25.26
C ALA A 204 -15.42 2.29 23.84
N ALA A 205 -14.81 2.88 22.80
CA ALA A 205 -15.16 2.60 21.39
C ALA A 205 -14.02 2.84 20.39
N GLY A 206 -12.81 3.14 20.86
CA GLY A 206 -11.65 3.43 20.01
C GLY A 206 -11.24 2.22 19.18
N ALA A 207 -11.17 2.40 17.86
CA ALA A 207 -10.92 1.30 16.92
C ALA A 207 -9.45 1.24 16.48
N LEU A 208 -8.60 0.51 17.20
CA LEU A 208 -7.16 0.33 16.92
C LEU A 208 -6.86 -0.13 15.50
N LYS A 209 -7.79 -0.87 14.88
CA LYS A 209 -7.67 -1.30 13.48
C LYS A 209 -7.56 -0.14 12.49
N VAL A 210 -8.11 1.04 12.81
CA VAL A 210 -8.12 2.21 11.92
C VAL A 210 -6.72 2.84 11.81
N PRO A 211 -6.08 3.32 12.91
CA PRO A 211 -4.71 3.82 12.83
C PRO A 211 -3.72 2.74 12.37
N HIS A 212 -3.91 1.46 12.73
CA HIS A 212 -3.09 0.37 12.22
C HIS A 212 -3.13 0.30 10.70
N ALA A 213 -4.32 0.23 10.09
CA ALA A 213 -4.47 0.10 8.64
C ALA A 213 -3.96 1.34 7.90
N VAL A 214 -4.35 2.55 8.33
CA VAL A 214 -3.90 3.80 7.69
C VAL A 214 -2.37 3.89 7.73
N THR A 215 -1.75 3.61 8.87
CA THR A 215 -0.29 3.71 9.03
C THR A 215 0.44 2.64 8.22
N LEU A 216 -0.09 1.41 8.15
CA LEU A 216 0.49 0.30 7.38
C LEU A 216 0.61 0.64 5.89
N HIS A 217 -0.42 1.26 5.32
CA HIS A 217 -0.46 1.53 3.89
C HIS A 217 0.33 2.77 3.43
N ALA A 218 1.00 3.49 4.34
CA ALA A 218 1.94 4.56 4.00
C ALA A 218 3.06 4.08 3.07
N VAL A 219 3.50 2.82 3.21
CA VAL A 219 4.56 2.20 2.39
C VAL A 219 4.15 2.02 0.93
N GLN A 220 2.85 1.99 0.62
CA GLN A 220 2.33 1.99 -0.74
C GLN A 220 2.10 3.42 -1.25
N VAL A 221 1.43 4.25 -0.46
CA VAL A 221 0.95 5.57 -0.88
C VAL A 221 2.10 6.53 -1.18
N LEU A 222 3.09 6.64 -0.27
CA LEU A 222 4.18 7.61 -0.43
C LEU A 222 5.11 7.27 -1.61
N PRO A 223 5.59 6.02 -1.78
CA PRO A 223 6.38 5.69 -2.96
C PRO A 223 5.59 5.76 -4.27
N ALA A 224 4.30 5.40 -4.29
CA ALA A 224 3.47 5.56 -5.47
C ALA A 224 3.38 7.02 -5.92
N GLN A 225 3.22 7.95 -4.98
CA GLN A 225 3.25 9.37 -5.26
C GLN A 225 4.60 9.82 -5.85
N ALA A 226 5.72 9.35 -5.28
CA ALA A 226 7.05 9.69 -5.79
C ALA A 226 7.27 9.16 -7.21
N VAL A 227 6.77 7.95 -7.51
CA VAL A 227 6.80 7.37 -8.86
C VAL A 227 5.96 8.22 -9.83
N LEU A 228 4.75 8.62 -9.47
CA LEU A 228 3.93 9.50 -10.31
C LEU A 228 4.63 10.83 -10.59
N LEU A 229 5.26 11.43 -9.59
CA LEU A 229 6.04 12.66 -9.75
C LEU A 229 7.26 12.46 -10.65
N SER A 230 7.85 11.27 -10.72
CA SER A 230 8.99 11.00 -11.59
C SER A 230 8.65 11.13 -13.08
N LEU A 231 7.39 11.02 -13.44
CA LEU A 231 6.88 11.21 -14.80
C LEU A 231 6.62 12.68 -15.17
N SER A 232 6.70 13.58 -14.19
CA SER A 232 6.53 15.03 -14.42
C SER A 232 7.84 15.68 -14.85
N ASP A 233 7.76 16.88 -15.45
CA ASP A 233 8.92 17.72 -15.78
C ASP A 233 9.50 18.47 -14.57
N LEU A 234 9.06 18.14 -13.35
CA LEU A 234 9.53 18.78 -12.13
C LEU A 234 10.98 18.38 -11.84
N SER A 235 11.79 19.34 -11.37
CA SER A 235 13.12 19.04 -10.85
C SER A 235 13.02 18.16 -9.59
N GLU A 236 14.05 17.34 -9.34
CA GLU A 236 14.08 16.41 -8.20
C GLU A 236 13.85 17.11 -6.86
N ARG A 237 14.37 18.35 -6.70
CA ARG A 237 14.14 19.18 -5.51
C ARG A 237 12.66 19.54 -5.33
N ARG A 238 11.94 19.80 -6.42
CA ARG A 238 10.49 20.07 -6.37
C ARG A 238 9.71 18.81 -6.11
N ARG A 239 10.09 17.67 -6.70
CA ARG A 239 9.49 16.35 -6.42
C ARG A 239 9.62 15.98 -4.94
N LEU A 240 10.83 16.11 -4.38
CA LEU A 240 11.10 15.86 -2.96
C LEU A 240 10.23 16.73 -2.04
N ARG A 241 10.09 18.03 -2.34
CA ARG A 241 9.21 18.93 -1.57
C ARG A 241 7.75 18.51 -1.66
N THR A 242 7.26 18.14 -2.86
CA THR A 242 5.87 17.73 -3.05
C THR A 242 5.57 16.40 -2.31
N VAL A 243 6.47 15.43 -2.37
CA VAL A 243 6.38 14.18 -1.59
C VAL A 243 6.42 14.49 -0.09
N GLY A 244 7.28 15.42 0.35
CA GLY A 244 7.36 15.85 1.76
C GLY A 244 6.04 16.44 2.29
N VAL A 245 5.39 17.29 1.50
CA VAL A 245 4.05 17.82 1.85
C VAL A 245 3.01 16.71 1.88
N GLY A 246 3.04 15.79 0.92
CA GLY A 246 2.14 14.62 0.92
C GLY A 246 2.33 13.75 2.16
N ALA A 247 3.58 13.50 2.53
CA ALA A 247 3.89 12.71 3.73
C ALA A 247 3.49 13.42 5.02
N LEU A 248 3.63 14.74 5.10
CA LEU A 248 3.11 15.51 6.24
C LEU A 248 1.59 15.41 6.33
N GLY A 249 0.89 15.55 5.20
CA GLY A 249 -0.55 15.36 5.13
C GLY A 249 -0.98 13.96 5.57
N TYR A 250 -0.23 12.93 5.12
CA TYR A 250 -0.49 11.54 5.52
C TYR A 250 -0.23 11.31 7.02
N ALA A 251 0.86 11.88 7.56
CA ALA A 251 1.18 11.81 8.98
C ALA A 251 0.10 12.49 9.85
N LEU A 252 -0.48 13.60 9.39
CA LEU A 252 -1.61 14.24 10.07
C LEU A 252 -2.87 13.37 10.04
N LEU A 253 -3.14 12.66 8.95
CA LEU A 253 -4.25 11.68 8.93
C LEU A 253 -4.01 10.54 9.91
N ILE A 254 -2.79 10.02 9.99
CA ILE A 254 -2.43 9.02 11.00
C ILE A 254 -2.66 9.59 12.42
N ALA A 255 -2.15 10.81 12.68
CA ALA A 255 -2.33 11.47 13.97
C ALA A 255 -3.82 11.66 14.31
N ALA A 256 -4.65 12.05 13.35
CA ALA A 256 -6.08 12.20 13.53
C ALA A 256 -6.76 10.88 13.93
N THR A 257 -6.41 9.78 13.25
CA THR A 257 -6.96 8.46 13.58
C THR A 257 -6.47 7.96 14.95
N MET A 258 -5.22 8.25 15.31
CA MET A 258 -4.67 7.95 16.64
C MET A 258 -5.36 8.76 17.73
N LEU A 259 -5.47 10.09 17.57
CA LEU A 259 -6.16 10.95 18.52
C LEU A 259 -7.58 10.44 18.78
N GLN A 260 -8.33 10.15 17.72
CA GLN A 260 -9.71 9.65 17.87
C GLN A 260 -9.76 8.30 18.58
N THR A 261 -8.88 7.37 18.23
CA THR A 261 -8.84 6.04 18.82
C THR A 261 -8.46 6.08 20.30
N TYR A 262 -7.42 6.86 20.64
CA TYR A 262 -6.93 6.95 22.03
C TYR A 262 -7.81 7.82 22.93
N ASP A 263 -8.67 8.68 22.36
CA ASP A 263 -9.78 9.31 23.10
C ASP A 263 -10.94 8.33 23.39
N GLY A 264 -10.83 7.07 22.98
CA GLY A 264 -11.86 6.06 23.15
C GLY A 264 -13.10 6.29 22.28
N ARG A 265 -12.99 7.07 21.20
CA ARG A 265 -14.09 7.42 20.30
C ARG A 265 -14.19 6.46 19.13
N GLY A 266 -15.41 6.14 18.73
CA GLY A 266 -15.67 5.30 17.57
C GLY A 266 -15.28 5.98 16.24
N PRO A 267 -15.09 5.21 15.15
CA PRO A 267 -14.67 5.76 13.86
C PRO A 267 -15.62 6.83 13.27
N LEU A 268 -16.90 6.78 13.61
CA LEU A 268 -17.93 7.70 13.14
C LEU A 268 -18.28 8.81 14.16
N ASP A 269 -17.56 8.89 15.29
CA ASP A 269 -17.71 9.91 16.32
C ASP A 269 -16.41 10.72 16.48
N PRO A 270 -16.01 11.56 15.50
CA PRO A 270 -14.76 12.31 15.57
C PRO A 270 -14.86 13.46 16.58
N GLY A 271 -13.82 13.58 17.42
CA GLY A 271 -13.62 14.74 18.27
C GLY A 271 -13.15 15.96 17.47
N LEU A 272 -13.21 17.15 18.08
CA LEU A 272 -12.77 18.39 17.41
C LEU A 272 -11.30 18.33 17.00
N ALA A 273 -10.40 17.88 17.91
CA ALA A 273 -8.97 17.79 17.64
C ALA A 273 -8.67 16.83 16.48
N SER A 274 -9.27 15.64 16.48
CA SER A 274 -9.10 14.65 15.39
C SER A 274 -9.67 15.18 14.08
N SER A 275 -10.83 15.86 14.09
CA SER A 275 -11.45 16.44 12.90
C SER A 275 -10.57 17.55 12.28
N VAL A 276 -10.09 18.49 13.09
CA VAL A 276 -9.21 19.57 12.60
C VAL A 276 -7.92 19.00 12.02
N THR A 277 -7.30 18.04 12.71
CA THR A 277 -6.08 17.37 12.26
C THR A 277 -6.32 16.60 10.95
N ALA A 278 -7.45 15.91 10.81
CA ALA A 278 -7.83 15.21 9.60
C ALA A 278 -8.03 16.15 8.41
N VAL A 279 -8.73 17.28 8.62
CA VAL A 279 -8.94 18.29 7.57
C VAL A 279 -7.60 18.88 7.10
N MET A 280 -6.69 19.24 8.02
CA MET A 280 -5.36 19.71 7.66
C MET A 280 -4.59 18.65 6.84
N GLY A 281 -4.64 17.39 7.26
CA GLY A 281 -4.03 16.28 6.54
C GLY A 281 -4.58 16.11 5.13
N LEU A 282 -5.91 16.14 4.99
CA LEU A 282 -6.60 16.05 3.70
C LEU A 282 -6.25 17.21 2.76
N VAL A 283 -6.18 18.43 3.26
CA VAL A 283 -5.79 19.61 2.46
C VAL A 283 -4.38 19.43 1.88
N LEU A 284 -3.41 19.04 2.70
CA LEU A 284 -2.02 18.82 2.25
C LEU A 284 -1.91 17.65 1.28
N LEU A 285 -2.61 16.54 1.53
CA LEU A 285 -2.64 15.40 0.61
C LEU A 285 -3.28 15.76 -0.72
N THR A 286 -4.42 16.43 -0.70
CA THR A 286 -5.11 16.87 -1.92
C THR A 286 -4.23 17.82 -2.73
N TRP A 287 -3.60 18.81 -2.08
CA TRP A 287 -2.66 19.70 -2.75
C TRP A 287 -1.52 18.91 -3.40
N SER A 288 -0.92 17.99 -2.67
CA SER A 288 0.17 17.16 -3.16
C SER A 288 -0.25 16.25 -4.32
N ALA A 289 -1.44 15.65 -4.26
CA ALA A 289 -2.02 14.83 -5.32
C ALA A 289 -2.31 15.64 -6.60
N VAL A 290 -2.93 16.81 -6.45
CA VAL A 290 -3.21 17.73 -7.57
C VAL A 290 -1.91 18.17 -8.25
N ARG A 291 -0.86 18.48 -7.48
CA ARG A 291 0.47 18.82 -8.04
C ARG A 291 1.08 17.63 -8.80
N SER A 292 0.92 16.42 -8.29
CA SER A 292 1.44 15.22 -8.95
C SER A 292 0.73 14.96 -10.28
N ILE A 293 -0.60 15.03 -10.31
CA ILE A 293 -1.43 14.85 -11.51
C ILE A 293 -1.22 16.00 -12.52
N GLY A 294 -1.19 17.24 -12.04
CA GLY A 294 -0.97 18.42 -12.87
C GLY A 294 0.39 18.39 -13.60
N GLY A 295 1.42 17.85 -12.95
CA GLY A 295 2.73 17.63 -13.57
C GLY A 295 2.69 16.67 -14.75
N LEU A 296 1.88 15.60 -14.68
CA LEU A 296 1.66 14.66 -15.78
C LEU A 296 0.95 15.31 -16.97
N SER A 297 -0.10 16.07 -16.68
CA SER A 297 -0.91 16.75 -17.72
C SER A 297 -0.10 17.83 -18.47
N ALA A 298 0.78 18.54 -17.80
CA ALA A 298 1.65 19.55 -18.41
C ALA A 298 2.66 18.92 -19.39
N ARG A 299 3.27 17.79 -19.01
CA ARG A 299 4.18 17.03 -19.89
C ARG A 299 3.47 16.49 -21.13
N GLY A 300 2.25 15.98 -21.00
CA GLY A 300 1.45 15.50 -22.12
C GLY A 300 1.16 16.60 -23.15
N ARG A 301 0.85 17.82 -22.71
CA ARG A 301 0.62 18.98 -23.57
C ARG A 301 1.89 19.41 -24.32
N ARG A 302 3.03 19.54 -23.66
CA ARG A 302 4.31 19.90 -24.29
C ARG A 302 4.74 18.89 -25.38
N ARG A 303 4.60 17.59 -25.13
CA ARG A 303 4.87 16.57 -26.15
C ARG A 303 3.97 16.73 -27.37
N HIS A 304 2.70 17.05 -27.18
CA HIS A 304 1.77 17.30 -28.29
C HIS A 304 2.20 18.51 -29.11
N GLU A 305 2.56 19.63 -28.46
CA GLU A 305 3.01 20.85 -29.13
C GLU A 305 4.28 20.59 -29.96
N VAL A 306 5.25 19.85 -29.42
CA VAL A 306 6.48 19.48 -30.16
C VAL A 306 6.21 18.58 -31.36
N LEU A 307 5.29 17.61 -31.25
CA LEU A 307 4.92 16.73 -32.38
C LEU A 307 4.17 17.49 -33.48
N VAL A 308 3.30 18.43 -33.13
CA VAL A 308 2.57 19.28 -34.08
C VAL A 308 3.52 20.27 -34.76
N ALA A 309 4.47 20.85 -34.03
CA ALA A 309 5.46 21.76 -34.59
C ALA A 309 6.49 21.05 -35.49
N GLY A 310 6.90 19.82 -35.16
CA GLY A 310 7.83 19.01 -35.97
C GLY A 310 7.22 18.42 -37.25
N GLY A 311 5.92 18.14 -37.26
CA GLY A 311 5.22 17.61 -38.45
C GLY A 311 4.91 18.65 -39.53
N GLY A 312 5.09 19.95 -39.24
CA GLY A 312 4.89 21.03 -40.21
C GLY A 312 6.08 21.38 -41.08
N SER A 313 7.26 20.76 -40.85
CA SER A 313 8.50 21.08 -41.57
C SER A 313 8.86 20.10 -42.73
N GLU A 314 8.05 19.08 -42.95
CA GLU A 314 8.30 18.09 -44.06
C GLU A 314 7.43 18.30 -45.30
N VAL A 315 6.71 19.41 -45.43
CA VAL A 315 5.93 19.76 -46.63
C VAL A 315 6.36 21.15 -47.12
N SER A 316 7.53 21.22 -47.70
CA SER A 316 7.95 22.35 -48.56
C SER A 316 8.94 21.88 -49.63
#